data_5dc99b87149e0a3f359074d2b844a4f4
#
_entry.id   5dc99b87149e0a3f359074d2b844a4f4
#
_cell.length_a   1.000
_cell.length_b   1.000
_cell.length_c   1.000
_cell.angle_alpha   90.00
_cell.angle_beta   90.00
_cell.angle_gamma   90.00
#
_symmetry.space_group_name_H-M   'P 1'
#
loop_
_entity.id
_entity.type
_entity.pdbx_description
1 polymer ?
#
loop_
_entity_poly.entity_id
_entity_poly.type
_entity_poly.pdbx_seq_one_letter_code
_entity_poly.pdbx_strand_id
1 'polypeptide(L)'
;MIYINIVKIRKKEIDKHNLYIYTICLSLVVFMGELVLKKELFKILQEYKVLINECESNNYDEKVKEINKELDDLLSNYDIFSKEYLGLLRRYKILNILTIGIYGKLNLYEYNLRIALLKGTLLILKMSHDNLLEEYENLKKLQYENQNNINCYKRNRDEISLFLEM
;
A
#
# COMPACT_ATOMS: atom_id res chain seq x y z
N MET A 1 -25.16 -2.02 39.05
CA MET A 1 -24.91 -3.09 38.05
C MET A 1 -24.82 -2.43 36.71
N ILE A 2 -23.61 -2.03 36.31
CA ILE A 2 -23.38 -1.32 35.03
C ILE A 2 -23.06 -2.41 34.01
N TYR A 3 -24.02 -2.71 33.10
CA TYR A 3 -23.81 -3.56 31.95
C TYR A 3 -22.94 -2.78 30.93
N ILE A 4 -21.65 -3.09 30.91
CA ILE A 4 -20.80 -2.67 29.80
C ILE A 4 -21.17 -3.57 28.63
N ASN A 5 -21.95 -3.05 27.69
CA ASN A 5 -22.18 -3.68 26.40
C ASN A 5 -20.86 -3.72 25.63
N ILE A 6 -20.17 -4.88 25.69
CA ILE A 6 -18.98 -5.13 24.87
C ILE A 6 -19.45 -5.36 23.45
N VAL A 7 -19.54 -4.28 22.67
CA VAL A 7 -19.68 -4.36 21.23
C VAL A 7 -18.44 -5.07 20.70
N LYS A 8 -18.63 -6.22 20.05
CA LYS A 8 -17.62 -7.00 19.35
C LYS A 8 -17.08 -6.18 18.16
N ILE A 9 -16.18 -5.24 18.42
CA ILE A 9 -15.43 -4.57 17.38
C ILE A 9 -14.30 -5.50 16.99
N ARG A 10 -14.22 -5.81 15.68
CA ARG A 10 -13.14 -6.61 15.08
C ARG A 10 -11.79 -6.11 15.58
N LYS A 11 -11.04 -7.00 16.17
CA LYS A 11 -9.70 -6.87 16.77
C LYS A 11 -8.76 -5.98 15.95
N LYS A 12 -8.60 -4.75 16.36
CA LYS A 12 -7.30 -4.07 16.28
C LYS A 12 -6.79 -3.98 17.73
N GLU A 13 -5.53 -4.31 17.95
CA GLU A 13 -4.87 -4.22 19.28
C GLU A 13 -4.99 -2.82 19.90
N ILE A 14 -5.16 -1.80 19.05
CA ILE A 14 -5.37 -0.40 19.39
C ILE A 14 -6.57 -0.19 20.31
N ASP A 15 -7.70 -0.86 20.05
CA ASP A 15 -8.92 -0.69 20.86
C ASP A 15 -8.79 -1.32 22.25
N LYS A 16 -7.98 -2.37 22.38
CA LYS A 16 -7.69 -2.99 23.68
C LYS A 16 -6.86 -2.05 24.57
N HIS A 17 -5.88 -1.34 24.01
CA HIS A 17 -5.05 -0.41 24.78
C HIS A 17 -5.85 0.80 25.27
N ASN A 18 -6.69 1.38 24.43
CA ASN A 18 -7.55 2.50 24.82
C ASN A 18 -8.56 2.10 25.91
N LEU A 19 -9.23 0.96 25.75
CA LEU A 19 -10.17 0.46 26.76
C LEU A 19 -9.45 0.15 28.08
N TYR A 20 -8.23 -0.40 28.01
CA TYR A 20 -7.41 -0.73 29.17
C TYR A 20 -6.97 0.52 29.92
N ILE A 21 -6.56 1.58 29.21
CA ILE A 21 -6.20 2.87 29.81
C ILE A 21 -7.39 3.51 30.53
N TYR A 22 -8.55 3.58 29.87
CA TYR A 22 -9.76 4.13 30.52
C TYR A 22 -10.21 3.31 31.72
N THR A 23 -10.11 2.00 31.65
CA THR A 23 -10.47 1.11 32.76
C THR A 23 -9.49 1.24 33.92
N ILE A 24 -8.19 1.36 33.63
CA ILE A 24 -7.17 1.60 34.67
C ILE A 24 -7.35 2.99 35.29
N CYS A 25 -7.50 4.03 34.48
CA CYS A 25 -7.74 5.39 35.01
C CYS A 25 -8.97 5.46 35.92
N LEU A 26 -10.08 4.85 35.51
CA LEU A 26 -11.30 4.79 36.31
C LEU A 26 -11.17 3.96 37.60
N SER A 27 -10.51 2.80 37.54
CA SER A 27 -10.35 1.93 38.71
C SER A 27 -9.29 2.45 39.70
N LEU A 28 -8.24 3.10 39.21
CA LEU A 28 -7.15 3.61 40.04
C LEU A 28 -7.51 4.95 40.72
N VAL A 29 -8.31 5.81 40.09
CA VAL A 29 -8.87 7.01 40.72
C VAL A 29 -9.75 6.64 41.94
N VAL A 30 -10.35 5.45 41.91
CA VAL A 30 -11.20 4.96 43.01
C VAL A 30 -10.41 4.26 44.12
N PHE A 31 -9.24 3.67 43.84
CA PHE A 31 -8.64 2.73 44.78
C PHE A 31 -7.17 2.92 45.17
N MET A 32 -6.38 3.77 44.48
CA MET A 32 -4.94 3.88 44.80
C MET A 32 -4.39 5.28 44.72
N GLY A 33 -3.51 5.60 45.68
CA GLY A 33 -2.88 6.92 45.80
C GLY A 33 -2.14 7.35 44.52
N GLU A 34 -2.04 8.67 44.31
CA GLU A 34 -1.47 9.34 43.13
C GLU A 34 -0.15 8.76 42.56
N LEU A 35 0.66 8.17 43.44
CA LEU A 35 2.00 7.71 43.10
C LEU A 35 1.98 6.45 42.19
N VAL A 36 1.05 5.52 42.42
CA VAL A 36 0.93 4.28 41.65
C VAL A 36 0.33 4.58 40.28
N LEU A 37 -0.68 5.46 40.23
CA LEU A 37 -1.28 5.91 38.98
C LEU A 37 -0.26 6.59 38.07
N LYS A 38 0.52 7.53 38.58
CA LYS A 38 1.57 8.21 37.81
C LYS A 38 2.62 7.25 37.28
N LYS A 39 3.02 6.24 38.05
CA LYS A 39 3.97 5.20 37.61
C LYS A 39 3.44 4.34 36.46
N GLU A 40 2.19 3.90 36.54
CA GLU A 40 1.58 3.10 35.48
C GLU A 40 1.33 3.94 34.19
N LEU A 41 0.88 5.18 34.34
CA LEU A 41 0.73 6.10 33.21
C LEU A 41 2.08 6.39 32.54
N PHE A 42 3.15 6.52 33.30
CA PHE A 42 4.50 6.70 32.75
C PHE A 42 4.96 5.47 31.95
N LYS A 43 4.64 4.27 32.43
CA LYS A 43 4.93 3.03 31.70
C LYS A 43 4.17 2.97 30.36
N ILE A 44 2.89 3.26 30.38
CA ILE A 44 2.05 3.33 29.18
C ILE A 44 2.57 4.37 28.19
N LEU A 45 3.03 5.53 28.69
CA LEU A 45 3.64 6.57 27.86
C LEU A 45 4.91 6.09 27.16
N GLN A 46 5.74 5.26 27.80
CA GLN A 46 6.90 4.64 27.18
C GLN A 46 6.48 3.61 26.10
N GLU A 47 5.45 2.83 26.37
CA GLU A 47 4.90 1.88 25.39
C GLU A 47 4.39 2.61 24.12
N TYR A 48 3.70 3.74 24.26
CA TYR A 48 3.30 4.54 23.10
C TYR A 48 4.48 5.12 22.32
N LYS A 49 5.56 5.53 22.99
CA LYS A 49 6.79 5.97 22.30
C LYS A 49 7.38 4.86 21.44
N VAL A 50 7.42 3.63 21.97
CA VAL A 50 7.92 2.47 21.22
C VAL A 50 7.02 2.20 20.01
N LEU A 51 5.70 2.16 20.19
CA LEU A 51 4.75 1.91 19.11
C LEU A 51 4.82 2.99 18.01
N ILE A 52 4.98 4.26 18.37
CA ILE A 52 5.16 5.34 17.40
C ILE A 52 6.44 5.12 16.60
N ASN A 53 7.57 4.82 17.26
CA ASN A 53 8.83 4.58 16.60
C ASN A 53 8.77 3.36 15.66
N GLU A 54 8.11 2.28 16.07
CA GLU A 54 7.90 1.10 15.22
C GLU A 54 7.07 1.46 13.98
N CYS A 55 6.00 2.22 14.15
CA CYS A 55 5.18 2.67 13.02
C CYS A 55 5.93 3.63 12.09
N GLU A 56 6.74 4.55 12.64
CA GLU A 56 7.54 5.51 11.87
C GLU A 56 8.72 4.82 11.14
N SER A 57 9.20 3.68 11.64
CA SER A 57 10.24 2.90 10.98
C SER A 57 9.77 2.16 9.72
N ASN A 58 8.46 2.00 9.54
CA ASN A 58 7.88 1.40 8.35
C ASN A 58 8.00 2.35 7.15
N ASN A 59 8.93 2.08 6.25
CA ASN A 59 9.25 2.97 5.12
C ASN A 59 8.26 2.79 3.94
N TYR A 60 6.94 2.94 4.21
CA TYR A 60 5.91 2.82 3.18
C TYR A 60 6.01 3.90 2.11
N ASP A 61 6.44 5.12 2.48
CA ASP A 61 6.57 6.24 1.55
C ASP A 61 7.59 5.97 0.44
N GLU A 62 8.71 5.34 0.80
CA GLU A 62 9.76 4.99 -0.16
C GLU A 62 9.32 3.85 -1.07
N LYS A 63 8.71 2.80 -0.51
CA LYS A 63 8.17 1.68 -1.28
C LYS A 63 7.09 2.11 -2.28
N VAL A 64 6.19 3.01 -1.86
CA VAL A 64 5.17 3.58 -2.75
C VAL A 64 5.78 4.39 -3.88
N LYS A 65 6.85 5.16 -3.62
CA LYS A 65 7.57 5.91 -4.66
C LYS A 65 8.30 4.98 -5.64
N GLU A 66 8.89 3.90 -5.14
CA GLU A 66 9.59 2.91 -5.94
C GLU A 66 8.62 2.21 -6.91
N ILE A 67 7.50 1.71 -6.42
CA ILE A 67 6.48 1.08 -7.27
C ILE A 67 5.88 2.06 -8.26
N ASN A 68 5.65 3.31 -7.87
CA ASN A 68 5.19 4.34 -8.82
C ASN A 68 6.16 4.53 -9.98
N LYS A 69 7.46 4.57 -9.68
CA LYS A 69 8.48 4.67 -10.73
C LYS A 69 8.47 3.44 -11.64
N GLU A 70 8.35 2.24 -11.09
CA GLU A 70 8.27 1.02 -11.90
C GLU A 70 7.02 1.00 -12.79
N LEU A 71 5.88 1.47 -12.29
CA LEU A 71 4.65 1.62 -13.08
C LEU A 71 4.85 2.60 -14.25
N ASP A 72 5.49 3.74 -14.02
CA ASP A 72 5.79 4.73 -15.07
C ASP A 72 6.74 4.15 -16.13
N ASP A 73 7.75 3.40 -15.72
CA ASP A 73 8.70 2.71 -16.61
C ASP A 73 7.98 1.64 -17.47
N LEU A 74 7.08 0.87 -16.88
CA LEU A 74 6.27 -0.12 -17.61
C LEU A 74 5.32 0.53 -18.61
N LEU A 75 4.65 1.63 -18.25
CA LEU A 75 3.79 2.37 -19.16
C LEU A 75 4.57 2.96 -20.33
N SER A 76 5.77 3.50 -20.08
CA SER A 76 6.66 4.01 -21.11
C SER A 76 7.07 2.90 -22.09
N ASN A 77 7.46 1.75 -21.59
CA ASN A 77 7.81 0.59 -22.40
C ASN A 77 6.61 0.08 -23.22
N TYR A 78 5.43 0.02 -22.60
CA TYR A 78 4.19 -0.38 -23.29
C TYR A 78 3.87 0.57 -24.46
N ASP A 79 4.04 1.88 -24.28
CA ASP A 79 3.80 2.87 -25.34
C ASP A 79 4.79 2.69 -26.51
N ILE A 80 6.06 2.46 -26.22
CA ILE A 80 7.10 2.22 -27.24
C ILE A 80 6.76 0.96 -28.05
N PHE A 81 6.51 -0.17 -27.40
CA PHE A 81 6.20 -1.43 -28.08
C PHE A 81 4.84 -1.38 -28.80
N SER A 82 3.87 -0.65 -28.27
CA SER A 82 2.58 -0.44 -28.91
C SER A 82 2.72 0.33 -30.23
N LYS A 83 3.54 1.38 -30.26
CA LYS A 83 3.83 2.15 -31.48
C LYS A 83 4.56 1.28 -32.52
N GLU A 84 5.53 0.48 -32.11
CA GLU A 84 6.22 -0.45 -32.99
C GLU A 84 5.24 -1.50 -33.58
N TYR A 85 4.41 -2.11 -32.74
CA TYR A 85 3.40 -3.07 -33.14
C TYR A 85 2.43 -2.50 -34.18
N LEU A 86 1.90 -1.29 -33.95
CA LEU A 86 1.01 -0.62 -34.88
C LEU A 86 1.72 -0.27 -36.20
N GLY A 87 2.99 0.14 -36.13
CA GLY A 87 3.81 0.40 -37.29
C GLY A 87 4.02 -0.86 -38.17
N LEU A 88 4.32 -1.99 -37.52
CA LEU A 88 4.47 -3.28 -38.22
C LEU A 88 3.15 -3.76 -38.81
N LEU A 89 2.04 -3.64 -38.11
CA LEU A 89 0.71 -3.98 -38.64
C LEU A 89 0.36 -3.19 -39.89
N ARG A 90 0.64 -1.89 -39.92
CA ARG A 90 0.41 -1.03 -41.10
C ARG A 90 1.26 -1.50 -42.28
N ARG A 91 2.56 -1.75 -42.06
CA ARG A 91 3.46 -2.26 -43.09
C ARG A 91 3.02 -3.63 -43.61
N TYR A 92 2.64 -4.54 -42.71
CA TYR A 92 2.14 -5.85 -43.09
C TYR A 92 0.88 -5.75 -43.97
N LYS A 93 -0.09 -4.88 -43.61
CA LYS A 93 -1.31 -4.67 -44.42
C LYS A 93 -0.97 -4.17 -45.84
N ILE A 94 -0.04 -3.19 -45.95
CA ILE A 94 0.40 -2.66 -47.24
C ILE A 94 1.09 -3.75 -48.08
N LEU A 95 2.03 -4.48 -47.48
CA LEU A 95 2.73 -5.57 -48.14
C LEU A 95 1.78 -6.68 -48.60
N ASN A 96 0.82 -7.06 -47.77
CA ASN A 96 -0.17 -8.07 -48.10
C ASN A 96 -1.06 -7.66 -49.29
N ILE A 97 -1.37 -6.37 -49.43
CA ILE A 97 -2.12 -5.83 -50.58
C ILE A 97 -1.24 -5.87 -51.86
N LEU A 98 0.04 -5.51 -51.73
CA LEU A 98 0.96 -5.41 -52.86
C LEU A 98 1.44 -6.77 -53.36
N THR A 99 1.42 -7.80 -52.48
CA THR A 99 1.99 -9.14 -52.78
C THR A 99 0.96 -10.18 -53.16
N ILE A 100 -0.22 -9.80 -53.63
CA ILE A 100 -1.26 -10.71 -54.14
C ILE A 100 -0.75 -11.60 -55.30
N GLY A 101 0.48 -11.44 -55.74
CA GLY A 101 1.12 -12.30 -56.75
C GLY A 101 2.60 -12.59 -56.50
N ILE A 102 2.88 -13.77 -56.14
CA ILE A 102 4.11 -14.56 -56.43
C ILE A 102 5.33 -14.42 -55.48
N TYR A 103 5.69 -13.26 -54.92
CA TYR A 103 6.93 -13.13 -54.12
C TYR A 103 6.73 -12.97 -52.58
N GLY A 104 5.53 -13.02 -52.11
CA GLY A 104 5.21 -12.49 -50.76
C GLY A 104 5.25 -13.48 -49.60
N LYS A 105 5.30 -14.79 -49.81
CA LYS A 105 5.08 -15.74 -48.69
C LYS A 105 6.20 -15.77 -47.65
N LEU A 106 7.47 -15.61 -48.06
CA LEU A 106 8.62 -15.69 -47.18
C LEU A 106 8.77 -14.43 -46.31
N ASN A 107 8.63 -13.24 -46.87
CA ASN A 107 8.71 -11.99 -46.09
C ASN A 107 7.52 -11.79 -45.15
N LEU A 108 6.34 -12.28 -45.55
CA LEU A 108 5.15 -12.23 -44.69
C LEU A 108 5.29 -13.11 -43.44
N TYR A 109 6.03 -14.20 -43.49
CA TYR A 109 6.27 -15.05 -42.33
C TYR A 109 7.08 -14.34 -41.25
N GLU A 110 8.15 -13.62 -41.59
CA GLU A 110 8.95 -12.84 -40.66
C GLU A 110 8.12 -11.73 -40.00
N TYR A 111 7.31 -11.02 -40.80
CA TYR A 111 6.39 -10.00 -40.25
C TYR A 111 5.38 -10.59 -39.29
N ASN A 112 4.78 -11.74 -39.62
CA ASN A 112 3.85 -12.43 -38.74
C ASN A 112 4.50 -12.85 -37.43
N LEU A 113 5.74 -13.37 -37.50
CA LEU A 113 6.51 -13.77 -36.31
C LEU A 113 6.80 -12.56 -35.42
N ARG A 114 7.26 -11.43 -35.98
CA ARG A 114 7.54 -10.20 -35.23
C ARG A 114 6.27 -9.63 -34.61
N ILE A 115 5.17 -9.62 -35.34
CA ILE A 115 3.86 -9.19 -34.84
C ILE A 115 3.40 -10.06 -33.66
N ALA A 116 3.57 -11.39 -33.78
CA ALA A 116 3.22 -12.33 -32.71
C ALA A 116 4.08 -12.13 -31.45
N LEU A 117 5.40 -11.93 -31.63
CA LEU A 117 6.32 -11.65 -30.53
C LEU A 117 5.97 -10.33 -29.82
N LEU A 118 5.77 -9.25 -30.57
CA LEU A 118 5.38 -7.95 -29.98
C LEU A 118 4.03 -8.01 -29.27
N LYS A 119 3.07 -8.75 -29.82
CA LYS A 119 1.78 -8.98 -29.14
C LYS A 119 1.96 -9.73 -27.83
N GLY A 120 2.83 -10.74 -27.79
CA GLY A 120 3.18 -11.46 -26.56
C GLY A 120 3.85 -10.54 -25.54
N THR A 121 4.83 -9.72 -25.97
CA THR A 121 5.49 -8.73 -25.09
C THR A 121 4.50 -7.74 -24.51
N LEU A 122 3.59 -7.19 -25.31
CA LEU A 122 2.57 -6.26 -24.86
C LEU A 122 1.62 -6.91 -23.83
N LEU A 123 1.28 -8.18 -24.01
CA LEU A 123 0.47 -8.92 -23.05
C LEU A 123 1.19 -9.09 -21.72
N ILE A 124 2.47 -9.47 -21.75
CA ILE A 124 3.30 -9.62 -20.55
C ILE A 124 3.42 -8.27 -19.81
N LEU A 125 3.73 -7.19 -20.52
CA LEU A 125 3.81 -5.85 -19.93
C LEU A 125 2.51 -5.44 -19.28
N LYS A 126 1.37 -5.72 -19.92
CA LYS A 126 0.05 -5.44 -19.35
C LYS A 126 -0.20 -6.22 -18.06
N MET A 127 0.11 -7.53 -18.06
CA MET A 127 -0.05 -8.37 -16.86
C MET A 127 0.86 -7.90 -15.72
N SER A 128 2.11 -7.53 -16.02
CA SER A 128 3.03 -6.98 -15.02
C SER A 128 2.54 -5.65 -14.46
N HIS A 129 2.00 -4.78 -15.29
CA HIS A 129 1.40 -3.53 -14.86
C HIS A 129 0.20 -3.76 -13.93
N ASP A 130 -0.71 -4.66 -14.31
CA ASP A 130 -1.91 -4.95 -13.52
C ASP A 130 -1.53 -5.53 -12.13
N ASN A 131 -0.52 -6.40 -12.06
CA ASN A 131 0.00 -6.95 -10.80
C ASN A 131 0.65 -5.87 -9.91
N LEU A 132 1.48 -5.00 -10.49
CA LEU A 132 2.10 -3.90 -9.76
C LEU A 132 1.07 -2.87 -9.29
N LEU A 133 0.02 -2.64 -10.06
CA LEU A 133 -1.07 -1.74 -9.66
C LEU A 133 -1.80 -2.29 -8.42
N GLU A 134 -2.07 -3.58 -8.37
CA GLU A 134 -2.67 -4.24 -7.20
C GLU A 134 -1.75 -4.11 -5.96
N GLU A 135 -0.44 -4.32 -6.14
CA GLU A 135 0.54 -4.15 -5.07
C GLU A 135 0.59 -2.70 -4.57
N TYR A 136 0.57 -1.72 -5.49
CA TYR A 136 0.51 -0.30 -5.17
C TYR A 136 -0.72 0.06 -4.34
N GLU A 137 -1.90 -0.41 -4.73
CA GLU A 137 -3.15 -0.16 -4.00
C GLU A 137 -3.10 -0.75 -2.59
N ASN A 138 -2.55 -1.97 -2.43
CA ASN A 138 -2.37 -2.61 -1.15
C ASN A 138 -1.40 -1.84 -0.25
N LEU A 139 -0.27 -1.38 -0.78
CA LEU A 139 0.69 -0.56 -0.05
C LEU A 139 0.12 0.79 0.36
N LYS A 140 -0.64 1.44 -0.50
CA LYS A 140 -1.35 2.70 -0.17
C LYS A 140 -2.32 2.52 0.98
N LYS A 141 -3.03 1.41 1.01
CA LYS A 141 -3.93 1.09 2.12
C LYS A 141 -3.17 0.90 3.43
N LEU A 142 -2.06 0.15 3.39
CA LEU A 142 -1.19 -0.05 4.57
C LEU A 142 -0.56 1.26 5.05
N GLN A 143 -0.11 2.13 4.14
CA GLN A 143 0.40 3.46 4.44
C GLN A 143 -0.65 4.30 5.19
N TYR A 144 -1.88 4.33 4.68
CA TYR A 144 -2.98 5.05 5.30
C TYR A 144 -3.31 4.51 6.71
N GLU A 145 -3.39 3.18 6.86
CA GLU A 145 -3.63 2.55 8.15
C GLU A 145 -2.50 2.84 9.15
N ASN A 146 -1.25 2.79 8.71
CA ASN A 146 -0.09 3.11 9.53
C ASN A 146 -0.13 4.58 10.01
N GLN A 147 -0.43 5.52 9.11
CA GLN A 147 -0.55 6.93 9.47
C GLN A 147 -1.67 7.19 10.49
N ASN A 148 -2.80 6.52 10.35
CA ASN A 148 -3.89 6.59 11.32
C ASN A 148 -3.48 6.05 12.69
N ASN A 149 -2.71 4.98 12.72
CA ASN A 149 -2.18 4.41 13.97
C ASN A 149 -1.22 5.38 14.66
N ILE A 150 -0.29 5.99 13.91
CA ILE A 150 0.63 7.02 14.43
C ILE A 150 -0.15 8.18 15.03
N ASN A 151 -1.15 8.70 14.34
CA ASN A 151 -1.96 9.82 14.82
C ASN A 151 -2.74 9.46 16.10
N CYS A 152 -3.28 8.24 16.15
CA CYS A 152 -3.97 7.73 17.34
C CYS A 152 -3.02 7.62 18.54
N TYR A 153 -1.84 7.03 18.34
CA TYR A 153 -0.84 6.88 19.42
C TYR A 153 -0.30 8.22 19.90
N LYS A 154 -0.03 9.16 18.98
CA LYS A 154 0.40 10.53 19.35
C LYS A 154 -0.65 11.23 20.19
N ARG A 155 -1.92 11.19 19.79
CA ARG A 155 -3.01 11.79 20.55
C ARG A 155 -3.11 11.19 21.95
N ASN A 156 -3.13 9.86 22.08
CA ASN A 156 -3.23 9.19 23.36
C ASN A 156 -2.03 9.49 24.27
N ARG A 157 -0.82 9.54 23.72
CA ARG A 157 0.39 9.96 24.42
C ARG A 157 0.25 11.38 24.98
N ASP A 158 -0.24 12.30 24.15
CA ASP A 158 -0.37 13.71 24.52
C ASP A 158 -1.45 13.89 25.62
N GLU A 159 -2.57 13.17 25.54
CA GLU A 159 -3.61 13.15 26.58
C GLU A 159 -3.05 12.64 27.93
N ILE A 160 -2.25 11.57 27.92
CA ILE A 160 -1.60 11.04 29.12
C ILE A 160 -0.56 12.02 29.67
N SER A 161 0.22 12.67 28.80
CA SER A 161 1.20 13.68 29.21
C SER A 161 0.54 14.85 29.91
N LEU A 162 -0.55 15.37 29.36
CA LEU A 162 -1.35 16.44 30.01
C LEU A 162 -1.87 16.02 31.38
N PHE A 163 -2.35 14.79 31.51
CA PHE A 163 -2.83 14.28 32.81
C PHE A 163 -1.71 14.12 33.84
N LEU A 164 -0.48 13.82 33.41
CA LEU A 164 0.67 13.71 34.31
C LEU A 164 1.21 15.06 34.78
N GLU A 165 0.96 16.14 34.01
CA GLU A 165 1.36 17.52 34.36
C GLU A 165 0.37 18.20 35.32
N MET A 166 -0.84 17.69 35.41
CA MET A 166 -1.86 18.15 36.38
C MET A 166 -1.62 17.60 37.80
#